data_ea5c2cd752c2b810e46e7ed5485e1509
#
_entry.id   ea5c2cd752c2b810e46e7ed5485e1509
#
_cell.length_a   1.000
_cell.length_b   1.000
_cell.length_c   1.000
_cell.angle_alpha   90.00
_cell.angle_beta   90.00
_cell.angle_gamma   90.00
#
_symmetry.space_group_name_H-M   'P 1'
#
loop_
_entity.id
_entity.type
_entity.pdbx_description
1 polymer ?
#
loop_
_entity_poly.entity_id
_entity_poly.type
_entity_poly.pdbx_seq_one_letter_code
_entity_poly.pdbx_strand_id
1 'polypeptide(L)'
;MYKHLVVAIDGSNTSLKALRHAVEIADKTGSKITLVNIANPTEYMALAPEFLQEDSYEATALANAENVLNKAEALAKSLGATDIQRHITVSVKGARDMAQQLVDYAAQNSADLLVLGTHGRTGLMHL
;
A
#
# COMPACT_ATOMS: atom_id res chain seq x y z
N MET A 1 -8.20 -20.44 7.08
CA MET A 1 -8.99 -19.22 6.83
C MET A 1 -8.12 -17.99 7.00
N TYR A 2 -8.31 -16.99 6.17
CA TYR A 2 -7.49 -15.78 6.20
C TYR A 2 -7.80 -14.97 7.45
N LYS A 3 -6.75 -14.47 8.12
CA LYS A 3 -6.86 -13.62 9.31
C LYS A 3 -6.30 -12.23 9.09
N HIS A 4 -5.36 -12.08 8.15
CA HIS A 4 -4.69 -10.83 7.91
C HIS A 4 -4.38 -10.66 6.42
N LEU A 5 -4.93 -9.62 5.83
CA LEU A 5 -4.67 -9.25 4.44
C LEU A 5 -3.80 -7.99 4.42
N VAL A 6 -2.75 -8.00 3.60
CA VAL A 6 -1.93 -6.82 3.33
C VAL A 6 -2.28 -6.33 1.91
N VAL A 7 -2.62 -5.06 1.77
CA VAL A 7 -3.02 -4.47 0.50
C VAL A 7 -2.05 -3.36 0.13
N ALA A 8 -1.40 -3.50 -1.02
CA ALA A 8 -0.49 -2.48 -1.52
C ALA A 8 -1.28 -1.37 -2.22
N ILE A 9 -1.13 -0.15 -1.75
CA ILE A 9 -1.84 1.03 -2.24
C ILE A 9 -0.83 2.05 -2.77
N ASP A 10 -0.93 2.39 -4.05
CA ASP A 10 -0.08 3.41 -4.68
C ASP A 10 -0.85 4.63 -5.17
N GLY A 11 -2.15 4.69 -4.88
CA GLY A 11 -3.02 5.78 -5.31
C GLY A 11 -3.63 5.59 -6.69
N SER A 12 -3.23 4.57 -7.43
CA SER A 12 -3.79 4.30 -8.76
C SER A 12 -5.19 3.68 -8.64
N ASN A 13 -5.96 3.80 -9.72
CA ASN A 13 -7.26 3.15 -9.79
C ASN A 13 -7.14 1.64 -9.67
N THR A 14 -6.06 1.07 -10.18
CA THR A 14 -5.79 -0.37 -10.09
C THR A 14 -5.64 -0.81 -8.64
N SER A 15 -4.88 -0.05 -7.83
CA SER A 15 -4.74 -0.38 -6.42
C SER A 15 -6.03 -0.20 -5.64
N LEU A 16 -6.88 0.77 -6.01
CA LEU A 16 -8.18 0.95 -5.37
C LEU A 16 -9.15 -0.17 -5.72
N LYS A 17 -9.09 -0.71 -6.93
CA LYS A 17 -9.85 -1.91 -7.29
C LYS A 17 -9.40 -3.12 -6.49
N ALA A 18 -8.08 -3.28 -6.31
CA ALA A 18 -7.54 -4.34 -5.48
C ALA A 18 -8.04 -4.21 -4.02
N LEU A 19 -8.10 -2.98 -3.51
CA LEU A 19 -8.64 -2.72 -2.18
C LEU A 19 -10.11 -3.16 -2.07
N ARG A 20 -10.93 -2.89 -3.08
CA ARG A 20 -12.34 -3.32 -3.07
C ARG A 20 -12.45 -4.84 -2.96
N HIS A 21 -11.63 -5.58 -3.71
CA HIS A 21 -11.59 -7.05 -3.61
C HIS A 21 -11.13 -7.51 -2.23
N ALA A 22 -10.12 -6.84 -1.67
CA ALA A 22 -9.62 -7.18 -0.33
C ALA A 22 -10.71 -6.98 0.73
N VAL A 23 -11.48 -5.91 0.64
CA VAL A 23 -12.59 -5.66 1.58
C VAL A 23 -13.64 -6.77 1.48
N GLU A 24 -13.98 -7.22 0.27
CA GLU A 24 -14.90 -8.34 0.09
C GLU A 24 -14.37 -9.62 0.75
N ILE A 25 -13.08 -9.92 0.56
CA ILE A 25 -12.46 -11.10 1.18
C ILE A 25 -12.49 -10.97 2.70
N ALA A 26 -12.12 -9.79 3.23
CA ALA A 26 -12.10 -9.55 4.67
C ALA A 26 -13.50 -9.66 5.29
N ASP A 27 -14.52 -9.20 4.59
CA ASP A 27 -15.91 -9.31 5.05
C ASP A 27 -16.32 -10.77 5.22
N LYS A 28 -15.91 -11.63 4.28
CA LYS A 28 -16.26 -13.05 4.30
C LYS A 28 -15.43 -13.87 5.28
N THR A 29 -14.22 -13.42 5.58
CA THR A 29 -13.28 -14.20 6.40
C THR A 29 -13.05 -13.64 7.80
N GLY A 30 -13.53 -12.42 8.07
CA GLY A 30 -13.28 -11.74 9.34
C GLY A 30 -11.84 -11.25 9.49
N SER A 31 -11.12 -11.09 8.38
CA SER A 31 -9.71 -10.69 8.40
C SER A 31 -9.54 -9.20 8.68
N LYS A 32 -8.43 -8.86 9.34
CA LYS A 32 -7.99 -7.47 9.39
C LYS A 32 -7.27 -7.11 8.09
N ILE A 33 -7.26 -5.84 7.76
CA ILE A 33 -6.60 -5.30 6.58
C ILE A 33 -5.50 -4.35 7.01
N THR A 34 -4.30 -4.50 6.44
CA THR A 34 -3.24 -3.48 6.55
C THR A 34 -3.01 -2.87 5.19
N LEU A 35 -3.19 -1.55 5.12
CA LEU A 35 -2.93 -0.77 3.91
C LEU A 35 -1.46 -0.35 3.93
N VAL A 36 -0.72 -0.67 2.88
CA VAL A 36 0.71 -0.36 2.80
C VAL A 36 0.98 0.52 1.59
N ASN A 37 1.68 1.63 1.82
CA ASN A 37 2.25 2.43 0.74
C ASN A 37 3.76 2.42 0.87
N ILE A 38 4.44 2.34 -0.27
CA ILE A 38 5.89 2.48 -0.33
C ILE A 38 6.21 3.87 -0.87
N ALA A 39 6.75 4.71 0.00
CA ALA A 39 7.17 6.05 -0.37
C ALA A 39 8.50 6.00 -1.09
N ASN A 40 8.60 6.67 -2.24
CA ASN A 40 9.82 6.72 -3.04
C ASN A 40 10.29 8.17 -3.22
N PRO A 41 11.23 8.63 -2.37
CA PRO A 41 11.72 10.01 -2.47
C PRO A 41 12.38 10.33 -3.81
N THR A 42 12.94 9.34 -4.51
CA THR A 42 13.65 9.57 -5.77
C THR A 42 12.72 10.07 -6.88
N GLU A 43 11.43 9.78 -6.81
CA GLU A 43 10.46 10.31 -7.76
C GLU A 43 10.41 11.85 -7.74
N TYR A 44 10.55 12.44 -6.57
CA TYR A 44 10.51 13.90 -6.39
C TYR A 44 11.82 14.56 -6.78
N MET A 45 12.94 13.86 -6.64
CA MET A 45 14.25 14.34 -7.09
C MET A 45 14.25 14.53 -8.62
N ALA A 46 13.59 13.63 -9.34
CA ALA A 46 13.48 13.71 -10.80
C ALA A 46 12.56 14.85 -11.26
N LEU A 47 11.55 15.20 -10.46
CA LEU A 47 10.55 16.19 -10.85
C LEU A 47 10.99 17.65 -10.64
N ALA A 48 11.71 17.94 -9.55
CA ALA A 48 12.06 19.33 -9.22
C ALA A 48 13.36 19.42 -8.40
N PRO A 49 14.51 19.03 -9.00
CA PRO A 49 15.74 18.96 -8.23
C PRO A 49 16.26 20.30 -7.71
N GLU A 50 15.93 21.43 -8.39
CA GLU A 50 16.43 22.74 -7.99
C GLU A 50 15.63 23.41 -6.87
N PHE A 51 14.45 22.92 -6.54
CA PHE A 51 13.57 23.55 -5.57
C PHE A 51 13.47 22.81 -4.24
N LEU A 52 13.96 21.56 -4.19
CA LEU A 52 13.85 20.74 -3.00
C LEU A 52 15.23 20.34 -2.50
N GLN A 53 15.41 20.42 -1.20
CA GLN A 53 16.59 19.86 -0.54
C GLN A 53 16.35 18.38 -0.28
N GLU A 54 17.42 17.63 -0.02
CA GLU A 54 17.35 16.19 0.17
C GLU A 54 16.33 15.76 1.23
N ASP A 55 16.30 16.45 2.37
CA ASP A 55 15.34 16.18 3.44
C ASP A 55 13.90 16.43 2.99
N SER A 56 13.69 17.38 2.07
CA SER A 56 12.38 17.72 1.56
C SER A 56 11.81 16.64 0.63
N TYR A 57 12.65 15.89 -0.08
CA TYR A 57 12.20 14.79 -0.92
C TYR A 57 11.55 13.69 -0.08
N GLU A 58 12.19 13.31 1.02
CA GLU A 58 11.64 12.31 1.92
C GLU A 58 10.35 12.81 2.58
N ALA A 59 10.36 14.04 3.10
CA ALA A 59 9.16 14.62 3.72
C ALA A 59 8.00 14.69 2.74
N THR A 60 8.27 15.07 1.48
CA THR A 60 7.25 15.14 0.43
C THR A 60 6.71 13.75 0.12
N ALA A 61 7.59 12.76 0.00
CA ALA A 61 7.18 11.38 -0.27
C ALA A 61 6.32 10.83 0.86
N LEU A 62 6.68 11.09 2.11
CA LEU A 62 5.91 10.64 3.26
C LEU A 62 4.55 11.33 3.34
N ALA A 63 4.49 12.63 3.07
CA ALA A 63 3.22 13.36 3.04
C ALA A 63 2.29 12.83 1.96
N ASN A 64 2.83 12.53 0.78
CA ASN A 64 2.04 11.91 -0.29
C ASN A 64 1.54 10.53 0.10
N ALA A 65 2.40 9.72 0.75
CA ALA A 65 2.02 8.40 1.23
C ALA A 65 0.86 8.48 2.22
N GLU A 66 0.89 9.45 3.14
CA GLU A 66 -0.20 9.67 4.08
C GLU A 66 -1.51 10.01 3.37
N ASN A 67 -1.45 10.89 2.36
CA ASN A 67 -2.63 11.27 1.59
C ASN A 67 -3.20 10.07 0.82
N VAL A 68 -2.34 9.26 0.23
CA VAL A 68 -2.76 8.05 -0.50
C VAL A 68 -3.46 7.09 0.45
N LEU A 69 -2.88 6.85 1.63
CA LEU A 69 -3.47 5.95 2.61
C LEU A 69 -4.75 6.53 3.24
N ASN A 70 -4.84 7.84 3.42
CA ASN A 70 -6.07 8.47 3.92
C ASN A 70 -7.25 8.19 2.99
N LYS A 71 -7.03 8.32 1.68
CA LYS A 71 -8.09 8.07 0.69
C LYS A 71 -8.46 6.59 0.64
N ALA A 72 -7.46 5.71 0.70
CA ALA A 72 -7.70 4.27 0.70
C ALA A 72 -8.46 3.83 1.94
N GLU A 73 -8.09 4.34 3.11
CA GLU A 73 -8.77 4.02 4.35
C GLU A 73 -10.22 4.50 4.33
N ALA A 74 -10.46 5.72 3.83
CA ALA A 74 -11.82 6.24 3.71
C ALA A 74 -12.67 5.37 2.78
N LEU A 75 -12.11 4.91 1.67
CA LEU A 75 -12.80 4.01 0.76
C LEU A 75 -13.11 2.68 1.43
N ALA A 76 -12.14 2.09 2.11
CA ALA A 76 -12.33 0.81 2.79
C ALA A 76 -13.44 0.90 3.84
N LYS A 77 -13.45 1.98 4.64
CA LYS A 77 -14.50 2.20 5.64
C LYS A 77 -15.87 2.37 4.99
N SER A 78 -15.94 3.09 3.87
CA SER A 78 -17.20 3.28 3.15
C SER A 78 -17.74 1.96 2.60
N LEU A 79 -16.87 0.98 2.38
CA LEU A 79 -17.25 -0.36 1.92
C LEU A 79 -17.55 -1.33 3.07
N GLY A 80 -17.46 -0.86 4.31
CA GLY A 80 -17.81 -1.64 5.49
C GLY A 80 -16.65 -2.26 6.26
N ALA A 81 -15.41 -2.01 5.87
CA ALA A 81 -14.26 -2.53 6.59
C ALA A 81 -14.13 -1.84 7.96
N THR A 82 -13.83 -2.61 8.99
CA THR A 82 -13.77 -2.11 10.37
C THR A 82 -12.41 -2.27 11.02
N ASP A 83 -11.66 -3.30 10.68
CA ASP A 83 -10.34 -3.56 11.28
C ASP A 83 -9.24 -3.23 10.26
N ILE A 84 -8.85 -1.96 10.26
CA ILE A 84 -7.91 -1.42 9.27
C ILE A 84 -6.69 -0.86 9.98
N GLN A 85 -5.49 -1.27 9.53
CA GLN A 85 -4.22 -0.71 9.95
C GLN A 85 -3.50 -0.12 8.74
N ARG A 86 -2.49 0.70 8.98
CA ARG A 86 -1.74 1.39 7.93
C ARG A 86 -0.25 1.25 8.18
N HIS A 87 0.52 1.16 7.10
CA HIS A 87 1.97 1.12 7.19
C HIS A 87 2.59 1.83 5.98
N ILE A 88 3.62 2.63 6.26
CA ILE A 88 4.42 3.29 5.23
C ILE A 88 5.84 2.79 5.35
N THR A 89 6.43 2.39 4.23
CA THR A 89 7.85 2.09 4.15
C THR A 89 8.49 2.96 3.08
N VAL A 90 9.79 3.15 3.14
CA VAL A 90 10.53 4.01 2.21
C VAL A 90 11.46 3.16 1.37
N SER A 91 11.47 3.36 0.06
CA SER A 91 12.40 2.70 -0.84
C SER A 91 13.03 3.72 -1.79
N VAL A 92 14.35 3.65 -1.95
CA VAL A 92 15.10 4.48 -2.89
C VAL A 92 15.79 3.63 -3.96
N LYS A 93 15.54 2.33 -3.98
CA LYS A 93 16.27 1.37 -4.82
C LYS A 93 15.51 0.88 -6.05
N GLY A 94 14.28 1.35 -6.25
CA GLY A 94 13.49 1.01 -7.43
C GLY A 94 12.45 -0.09 -7.21
N ALA A 95 11.79 -0.47 -8.31
CA ALA A 95 10.60 -1.33 -8.26
C ALA A 95 10.86 -2.72 -7.66
N ARG A 96 12.02 -3.31 -7.94
CA ARG A 96 12.35 -4.64 -7.40
C ARG A 96 12.46 -4.60 -5.88
N ASP A 97 13.10 -3.57 -5.33
CA ASP A 97 13.22 -3.39 -3.89
C ASP A 97 11.84 -3.11 -3.26
N MET A 98 11.02 -2.32 -3.93
CA MET A 98 9.66 -2.03 -3.47
C MET A 98 8.85 -3.32 -3.34
N ALA A 99 8.91 -4.19 -4.36
CA ALA A 99 8.23 -5.47 -4.32
C ALA A 99 8.74 -6.36 -3.20
N GLN A 100 10.06 -6.39 -3.01
CA GLN A 100 10.67 -7.19 -1.94
C GLN A 100 10.26 -6.69 -0.56
N GLN A 101 10.21 -5.37 -0.36
CA GLN A 101 9.76 -4.79 0.91
C GLN A 101 8.31 -5.17 1.23
N LEU A 102 7.44 -5.20 0.22
CA LEU A 102 6.04 -5.63 0.41
C LEU A 102 5.96 -7.08 0.88
N VAL A 103 6.68 -7.96 0.20
CA VAL A 103 6.69 -9.38 0.55
C VAL A 103 7.26 -9.58 1.95
N ASP A 104 8.37 -8.92 2.26
CA ASP A 104 9.02 -9.03 3.58
C ASP A 104 8.09 -8.50 4.69
N TYR A 105 7.45 -7.37 4.47
CA TYR A 105 6.51 -6.80 5.45
C TYR A 105 5.36 -7.77 5.71
N ALA A 106 4.76 -8.29 4.65
CA ALA A 106 3.64 -9.21 4.76
C ALA A 106 4.05 -10.48 5.52
N ALA A 107 5.20 -11.04 5.20
CA ALA A 107 5.70 -12.22 5.88
C ALA A 107 6.01 -11.97 7.36
N GLN A 108 6.67 -10.85 7.67
CA GLN A 108 7.05 -10.49 9.04
C GLN A 108 5.84 -10.18 9.93
N ASN A 109 4.73 -9.78 9.34
CA ASN A 109 3.52 -9.42 10.07
C ASN A 109 2.44 -10.49 9.99
N SER A 110 2.82 -11.70 9.61
CA SER A 110 1.94 -12.88 9.57
C SER A 110 0.72 -12.68 8.67
N ALA A 111 0.89 -11.98 7.56
CA ALA A 111 -0.18 -11.84 6.58
C ALA A 111 -0.40 -13.17 5.87
N ASP A 112 -1.65 -13.51 5.64
CA ASP A 112 -2.04 -14.71 4.91
C ASP A 112 -2.08 -14.47 3.41
N LEU A 113 -2.31 -13.21 3.01
CA LEU A 113 -2.52 -12.86 1.62
C LEU A 113 -2.01 -11.45 1.37
N LEU A 114 -1.28 -11.27 0.28
CA LEU A 114 -0.86 -9.97 -0.23
C LEU A 114 -1.69 -9.67 -1.48
N VAL A 115 -2.40 -8.53 -1.46
CA VAL A 115 -3.28 -8.11 -2.54
C VAL A 115 -2.69 -6.90 -3.22
N LEU A 116 -2.54 -6.94 -4.53
CA LEU A 116 -2.03 -5.81 -5.32
C LEU A 116 -2.80 -5.65 -6.62
N GLY A 117 -2.78 -4.43 -7.15
CA GLY A 117 -3.31 -4.15 -8.46
C GLY A 117 -2.21 -4.23 -9.50
N THR A 118 -2.43 -4.96 -10.58
CA THR A 118 -1.49 -5.07 -11.68
C THR A 118 -2.24 -5.04 -13.01
N HIS A 119 -1.84 -4.16 -13.90
CA HIS A 119 -2.39 -4.09 -15.26
C HIS A 119 -3.92 -4.10 -15.32
N GLY A 120 -4.57 -3.38 -14.38
CA GLY A 120 -6.03 -3.31 -14.31
C GLY A 120 -6.70 -4.51 -13.65
N ARG A 121 -5.93 -5.45 -13.12
CA ARG A 121 -6.41 -6.66 -12.46
C ARG A 121 -5.94 -6.70 -11.02
N THR A 122 -6.65 -7.46 -10.20
CA THR A 122 -6.20 -7.73 -8.83
C THR A 122 -5.28 -8.94 -8.84
N GLY A 123 -4.07 -8.77 -8.29
CA GLY A 123 -3.14 -9.85 -8.05
C GLY A 123 -3.22 -10.30 -6.61
N LEU A 124 -3.19 -11.61 -6.39
CA LEU A 124 -3.21 -12.21 -5.05
C LEU A 124 -1.98 -13.09 -4.88
N MET A 125 -1.31 -12.92 -3.74
CA MET A 125 -0.16 -13.75 -3.39
C MET A 125 -0.40 -14.38 -2.03
N HIS A 126 -0.50 -15.69 -1.99
CA HIS A 126 -0.57 -16.44 -0.74
C HIS A 126 0.81 -16.54 -0.11
N LEU A 127 0.88 -16.37 1.19
CA LEU A 127 2.13 -16.38 1.94
C LEU A 127 2.21 -17.56 2.90
#